data_1790bbfc160940ecc310f1f1b4178f5c
#
_entry.id   1790bbfc160940ecc310f1f1b4178f5c
#
_cell.length_a   1.000
_cell.length_b   1.000
_cell.length_c   1.000
_cell.angle_alpha   90.00
_cell.angle_beta   90.00
_cell.angle_gamma   90.00
#
_symmetry.space_group_name_H-M   'P 1'
#
loop_
_entity.id
_entity.type
_entity.pdbx_description
1 polymer ?
#
loop_
_entity_poly.entity_id
_entity_poly.type
_entity_poly.pdbx_seq_one_letter_code
_entity_poly.pdbx_strand_id
1 'polypeptide(L)'
;MVLQLKQVMADHGVTQADLAREMGIARPTLGALINHGQWPRSMDAGALRGLCVGFLKDCGASDQALAQAFEEVPEPCVEDAAPAVSLDSSTTDEKDEAMLLRKQGLAPATKKHFGLFRDPLADEMNEAADVFVSQDIRYVREAMWQTARLGGFIAVVGESGSGKSTLRRDLIDRVRREGQNVIVIEPYVLGMEDTDSKGKTLKAGHIAEAILSAVAPLEAPKSSPEARFRQVHRILRDSRRSGNMHVLVIEEAHGLPIATLKHLKRFFELEDGFTKLLSIVLIGQSELRTKLSENDPHVREVVQRCEVIELVPLDGRLEDYLKFKFERAGKPLAEVIDEKGIDAVRRRLTTKDSGPRRGDAVTVSLLYPLAVNNLLTACMNHAAGIGAPRVSADVVMAV
;
A
#
# COMPACT_ATOMS: atom_id res chain seq x y z
N MET A 1 -29.85 -12.26 -2.72
CA MET A 1 -30.95 -12.37 -3.71
C MET A 1 -31.05 -11.03 -4.41
N VAL A 2 -30.96 -11.02 -5.72
CA VAL A 2 -30.96 -9.79 -6.54
C VAL A 2 -32.25 -9.82 -7.36
N LEU A 3 -32.92 -8.67 -7.48
CA LEU A 3 -34.10 -8.58 -8.35
C LEU A 3 -33.70 -8.56 -9.83
N GLN A 4 -34.52 -9.16 -10.70
CA GLN A 4 -34.32 -9.08 -12.16
C GLN A 4 -34.41 -7.63 -12.68
N LEU A 5 -34.90 -6.71 -11.88
CA LEU A 5 -34.98 -5.29 -12.17
C LEU A 5 -33.66 -4.71 -12.68
N LYS A 6 -32.52 -5.19 -12.14
CA LYS A 6 -31.18 -4.75 -12.57
C LYS A 6 -30.91 -5.10 -14.04
N GLN A 7 -31.32 -6.30 -14.47
CA GLN A 7 -31.15 -6.76 -15.83
C GLN A 7 -32.07 -5.98 -16.78
N VAL A 8 -33.33 -5.80 -16.41
CA VAL A 8 -34.30 -5.05 -17.22
C VAL A 8 -33.85 -3.59 -17.42
N MET A 9 -33.28 -2.97 -16.39
CA MET A 9 -32.70 -1.61 -16.49
C MET A 9 -31.53 -1.58 -17.46
N ALA A 10 -30.64 -2.57 -17.41
CA ALA A 10 -29.46 -2.65 -18.28
C ALA A 10 -29.87 -2.84 -19.75
N ASP A 11 -30.84 -3.71 -20.01
CA ASP A 11 -31.33 -4.01 -21.37
C ASP A 11 -31.97 -2.81 -22.05
N HIS A 12 -32.50 -1.86 -21.26
CA HIS A 12 -33.14 -0.62 -21.77
C HIS A 12 -32.34 0.64 -21.55
N GLY A 13 -31.05 0.53 -21.11
CA GLY A 13 -30.14 1.67 -20.93
C GLY A 13 -30.53 2.65 -19.82
N VAL A 14 -31.33 2.20 -18.85
CA VAL A 14 -31.83 3.00 -17.73
C VAL A 14 -30.80 3.00 -16.60
N THR A 15 -30.33 4.19 -16.18
CA THR A 15 -29.42 4.28 -15.04
C THR A 15 -30.16 4.28 -13.70
N GLN A 16 -29.48 3.80 -12.65
CA GLN A 16 -30.03 3.86 -11.28
C GLN A 16 -30.34 5.30 -10.83
N ALA A 17 -29.66 6.29 -11.42
CA ALA A 17 -29.91 7.71 -11.12
C ALA A 17 -31.25 8.18 -11.68
N ASP A 18 -31.56 7.77 -12.90
CA ASP A 18 -32.78 8.19 -13.57
C ASP A 18 -33.99 7.55 -12.91
N LEU A 19 -33.91 6.24 -12.63
CA LEU A 19 -34.97 5.52 -11.95
C LEU A 19 -35.18 6.03 -10.51
N ALA A 20 -34.12 6.33 -9.75
CA ALA A 20 -34.23 6.90 -8.39
C ALA A 20 -34.90 8.28 -8.39
N ARG A 21 -34.60 9.11 -9.40
CA ARG A 21 -35.20 10.42 -9.59
C ARG A 21 -36.70 10.30 -9.87
N GLU A 22 -37.09 9.41 -10.75
CA GLU A 22 -38.50 9.20 -11.11
C GLU A 22 -39.30 8.61 -9.96
N MET A 23 -38.74 7.70 -9.21
CA MET A 23 -39.36 7.13 -8.02
C MET A 23 -39.36 8.08 -6.80
N GLY A 24 -38.68 9.23 -6.87
CA GLY A 24 -38.55 10.18 -5.76
C GLY A 24 -37.80 9.63 -4.54
N ILE A 25 -36.91 8.68 -4.72
CA ILE A 25 -36.09 8.04 -3.66
C ILE A 25 -34.59 8.31 -3.83
N ALA A 26 -33.84 8.21 -2.73
CA ALA A 26 -32.39 8.35 -2.78
C ALA A 26 -31.73 7.13 -3.49
N ARG A 27 -30.65 7.36 -4.25
CA ARG A 27 -29.89 6.30 -4.92
C ARG A 27 -29.52 5.10 -4.02
N PRO A 28 -29.03 5.31 -2.77
CA PRO A 28 -28.73 4.21 -1.86
C PRO A 28 -29.95 3.34 -1.54
N THR A 29 -31.13 3.97 -1.44
CA THR A 29 -32.40 3.27 -1.17
C THR A 29 -32.82 2.40 -2.36
N LEU A 30 -32.66 2.92 -3.59
CA LEU A 30 -32.89 2.12 -4.80
C LEU A 30 -31.87 0.97 -4.91
N GLY A 31 -30.60 1.21 -4.57
CA GLY A 31 -29.57 0.16 -4.51
C GLY A 31 -29.92 -0.96 -3.53
N ALA A 32 -30.46 -0.64 -2.35
CA ALA A 32 -30.93 -1.63 -1.38
C ALA A 32 -32.13 -2.43 -1.91
N LEU A 33 -33.03 -1.78 -2.65
CA LEU A 33 -34.15 -2.46 -3.30
C LEU A 33 -33.67 -3.44 -4.39
N ILE A 34 -32.79 -3.00 -5.27
CA ILE A 34 -32.30 -3.81 -6.40
C ILE A 34 -31.45 -4.99 -5.93
N ASN A 35 -30.50 -4.74 -5.01
CA ASN A 35 -29.52 -5.76 -4.62
C ASN A 35 -29.96 -6.64 -3.46
N HIS A 36 -30.93 -6.22 -2.66
CA HIS A 36 -31.37 -6.91 -1.44
C HIS A 36 -32.87 -7.07 -1.31
N GLY A 37 -33.67 -6.61 -2.29
CA GLY A 37 -35.13 -6.69 -2.25
C GLY A 37 -35.77 -5.88 -1.13
N GLN A 38 -35.03 -4.93 -0.52
CA GLN A 38 -35.50 -4.17 0.64
C GLN A 38 -36.30 -2.94 0.22
N TRP A 39 -37.61 -2.96 0.41
CA TRP A 39 -38.48 -1.82 0.16
C TRP A 39 -38.35 -0.75 1.26
N PRO A 40 -38.33 0.54 0.91
CA PRO A 40 -38.26 1.62 1.90
C PRO A 40 -39.53 1.63 2.79
N ARG A 41 -39.33 1.65 4.10
CA ARG A 41 -40.42 1.63 5.08
C ARG A 41 -41.27 2.90 5.12
N SER A 42 -40.80 3.99 4.53
CA SER A 42 -41.43 5.32 4.55
C SER A 42 -42.41 5.54 3.41
N MET A 43 -42.52 4.63 2.45
CA MET A 43 -43.37 4.75 1.27
C MET A 43 -44.08 3.45 0.97
N ASP A 44 -45.28 3.54 0.35
CA ASP A 44 -46.00 2.33 -0.05
C ASP A 44 -45.30 1.61 -1.19
N ALA A 45 -45.01 0.32 -0.96
CA ALA A 45 -44.30 -0.53 -1.92
C ALA A 45 -45.10 -0.70 -3.24
N GLY A 46 -46.42 -0.72 -3.17
CA GLY A 46 -47.28 -0.81 -4.35
C GLY A 46 -47.19 0.44 -5.23
N ALA A 47 -47.20 1.61 -4.62
CA ALA A 47 -47.05 2.89 -5.34
C ALA A 47 -45.68 3.02 -5.99
N LEU A 48 -44.58 2.64 -5.29
CA LEU A 48 -43.22 2.65 -5.83
C LEU A 48 -43.05 1.65 -6.98
N ARG A 49 -43.67 0.47 -6.87
CA ARG A 49 -43.68 -0.53 -7.95
C ARG A 49 -44.39 0.00 -9.20
N GLY A 50 -45.53 0.71 -9.01
CA GLY A 50 -46.26 1.34 -10.09
C GLY A 50 -45.45 2.40 -10.83
N LEU A 51 -44.73 3.26 -10.11
CA LEU A 51 -43.84 4.28 -10.70
C LEU A 51 -42.67 3.64 -11.47
N CYS A 52 -42.05 2.60 -10.90
CA CYS A 52 -40.96 1.88 -11.57
C CYS A 52 -41.42 1.22 -12.88
N VAL A 53 -42.56 0.54 -12.86
CA VAL A 53 -43.15 -0.10 -14.05
C VAL A 53 -43.54 0.93 -15.10
N GLY A 54 -44.15 2.04 -14.71
CA GLY A 54 -44.49 3.15 -15.61
C GLY A 54 -43.29 3.70 -16.34
N PHE A 55 -42.23 4.04 -15.60
CA PHE A 55 -41.01 4.59 -16.16
C PHE A 55 -40.29 3.60 -17.11
N LEU A 56 -40.16 2.33 -16.73
CA LEU A 56 -39.53 1.33 -17.57
C LEU A 56 -40.35 1.04 -18.84
N LYS A 57 -41.70 1.16 -18.77
CA LYS A 57 -42.57 1.03 -19.93
C LYS A 57 -42.38 2.20 -20.91
N ASP A 58 -42.23 3.42 -20.37
CA ASP A 58 -41.92 4.62 -21.17
C ASP A 58 -40.52 4.52 -21.83
N CYS A 59 -39.60 3.79 -21.23
CA CYS A 59 -38.29 3.46 -21.77
C CYS A 59 -38.30 2.25 -22.76
N GLY A 60 -39.48 1.69 -23.06
CA GLY A 60 -39.66 0.65 -24.09
C GLY A 60 -39.60 -0.80 -23.55
N ALA A 61 -39.68 -1.02 -22.24
CA ALA A 61 -39.72 -2.36 -21.70
C ALA A 61 -41.04 -3.08 -22.00
N SER A 62 -40.95 -4.36 -22.40
CA SER A 62 -42.14 -5.18 -22.71
C SER A 62 -42.89 -5.55 -21.44
N ASP A 63 -44.23 -5.73 -21.58
CA ASP A 63 -45.08 -6.15 -20.44
C ASP A 63 -44.61 -7.47 -19.79
N GLN A 64 -43.98 -8.36 -20.55
CA GLN A 64 -43.42 -9.61 -20.05
C GLN A 64 -42.14 -9.36 -19.21
N ALA A 65 -41.25 -8.49 -19.63
CA ALA A 65 -40.06 -8.11 -18.89
C ALA A 65 -40.41 -7.35 -17.59
N LEU A 66 -41.45 -6.52 -17.62
CA LEU A 66 -41.97 -5.80 -16.47
C LEU A 66 -42.63 -6.72 -15.42
N ALA A 67 -43.29 -7.78 -15.84
CA ALA A 67 -43.86 -8.79 -14.94
C ALA A 67 -42.75 -9.52 -14.15
N GLN A 68 -41.64 -9.83 -14.79
CA GLN A 68 -40.50 -10.55 -14.21
C GLN A 68 -39.50 -9.62 -13.45
N ALA A 69 -39.55 -8.32 -13.64
CA ALA A 69 -38.58 -7.37 -13.09
C ALA A 69 -38.45 -7.43 -11.55
N PHE A 70 -39.48 -7.85 -10.85
CA PHE A 70 -39.52 -7.98 -9.39
C PHE A 70 -39.39 -9.39 -8.87
N GLU A 71 -39.12 -10.38 -9.74
CA GLU A 71 -38.81 -11.74 -9.34
C GLU A 71 -37.41 -11.83 -8.76
N GLU A 72 -37.25 -12.62 -7.69
CA GLU A 72 -35.97 -12.86 -7.05
C GLU A 72 -35.22 -13.96 -7.81
N VAL A 73 -33.99 -13.65 -8.24
CA VAL A 73 -33.08 -14.62 -8.85
C VAL A 73 -32.06 -15.04 -7.80
N PRO A 74 -31.83 -16.35 -7.58
CA PRO A 74 -30.69 -16.80 -6.80
C PRO A 74 -29.41 -16.34 -7.51
N GLU A 75 -28.44 -15.81 -6.75
CA GLU A 75 -27.13 -15.46 -7.31
C GLU A 75 -26.54 -16.68 -8.02
N PRO A 76 -26.15 -16.57 -9.30
CA PRO A 76 -25.42 -17.64 -9.95
C PRO A 76 -24.10 -17.84 -9.22
N CYS A 77 -23.83 -19.10 -8.83
CA CYS A 77 -22.50 -19.50 -8.42
C CYS A 77 -21.54 -19.16 -9.57
N VAL A 78 -20.62 -18.25 -9.31
CA VAL A 78 -19.63 -17.80 -10.32
C VAL A 78 -18.61 -18.92 -10.46
N GLU A 79 -18.80 -19.77 -11.46
CA GLU A 79 -17.73 -20.47 -12.13
C GLU A 79 -17.45 -19.67 -13.42
N ASP A 80 -16.23 -19.15 -13.48
CA ASP A 80 -15.51 -18.68 -14.65
C ASP A 80 -16.27 -17.95 -15.78
N ALA A 81 -16.39 -16.63 -15.65
CA ALA A 81 -16.47 -15.75 -16.83
C ALA A 81 -15.69 -14.46 -16.56
N ALA A 82 -14.71 -14.21 -17.40
CA ALA A 82 -13.86 -13.02 -17.39
C ALA A 82 -14.67 -11.72 -17.44
N PRO A 83 -14.31 -10.67 -16.71
CA PRO A 83 -15.01 -9.40 -16.74
C PRO A 83 -14.74 -8.66 -18.06
N ALA A 84 -15.80 -8.19 -18.69
CA ALA A 84 -15.73 -7.28 -19.82
C ALA A 84 -15.16 -5.93 -19.37
N VAL A 85 -14.09 -5.52 -20.03
CA VAL A 85 -13.27 -4.35 -19.80
C VAL A 85 -14.08 -3.08 -19.99
N SER A 86 -14.20 -2.28 -18.93
CA SER A 86 -14.47 -0.85 -19.04
C SER A 86 -13.14 -0.12 -19.22
N LEU A 87 -12.92 0.42 -20.43
CA LEU A 87 -11.81 1.30 -20.75
C LEU A 87 -11.94 2.60 -19.97
N ASP A 88 -11.17 2.74 -18.90
CA ASP A 88 -10.64 4.05 -18.49
C ASP A 88 -9.38 3.89 -17.61
N SER A 89 -8.29 4.46 -18.12
CA SER A 89 -7.07 4.93 -17.47
C SER A 89 -6.41 4.06 -16.38
N SER A 90 -5.98 2.82 -16.68
CA SER A 90 -5.01 2.09 -15.85
C SER A 90 -4.20 1.05 -16.64
N THR A 91 -3.70 1.41 -17.81
CA THR A 91 -2.93 0.46 -18.66
C THR A 91 -1.50 0.21 -18.19
N THR A 92 -1.03 0.92 -17.17
CA THR A 92 0.30 0.73 -16.57
C THR A 92 0.26 -0.34 -15.47
N ASP A 93 -0.72 -0.29 -14.57
CA ASP A 93 -0.79 -1.18 -13.41
C ASP A 93 -1.05 -2.66 -13.79
N GLU A 94 -1.91 -2.92 -14.79
CA GLU A 94 -2.22 -4.30 -15.23
C GLU A 94 -1.02 -5.03 -15.88
N LYS A 95 -0.12 -4.30 -16.56
CA LYS A 95 1.08 -4.90 -17.14
C LYS A 95 2.14 -5.19 -16.09
N ASP A 96 2.25 -4.35 -15.07
CA ASP A 96 3.18 -4.52 -13.98
C ASP A 96 2.72 -5.67 -13.06
N GLU A 97 1.42 -5.83 -12.82
CA GLU A 97 0.87 -6.99 -12.09
C GLU A 97 1.11 -8.33 -12.83
N ALA A 98 1.01 -8.36 -14.17
CA ALA A 98 1.29 -9.55 -14.96
C ALA A 98 2.78 -9.98 -14.95
N MET A 99 3.70 -9.05 -14.65
CA MET A 99 5.14 -9.31 -14.54
C MET A 99 5.56 -9.76 -13.13
N LEU A 100 4.78 -9.42 -12.10
CA LEU A 100 5.08 -9.74 -10.72
C LEU A 100 4.52 -11.13 -10.37
N LEU A 101 5.42 -12.09 -10.17
CA LEU A 101 5.05 -13.43 -9.74
C LEU A 101 4.53 -13.43 -8.29
N ARG A 102 3.51 -14.25 -8.03
CA ARG A 102 2.99 -14.46 -6.68
C ARG A 102 4.07 -15.04 -5.77
N LYS A 103 4.06 -14.64 -4.50
CA LYS A 103 4.98 -15.14 -3.48
C LYS A 103 4.82 -16.66 -3.33
N GLN A 104 5.94 -17.37 -3.42
CA GLN A 104 6.06 -18.79 -3.14
C GLN A 104 7.32 -19.05 -2.35
N GLY A 105 7.36 -20.14 -1.58
CA GLY A 105 8.56 -20.56 -0.88
C GLY A 105 9.39 -21.54 -1.71
N LEU A 106 10.64 -21.72 -1.34
CA LEU A 106 11.47 -22.77 -1.90
C LEU A 106 10.97 -24.15 -1.45
N ALA A 107 10.64 -25.01 -2.42
CA ALA A 107 10.21 -26.38 -2.15
C ALA A 107 11.31 -27.18 -1.44
N PRO A 108 10.98 -28.16 -0.59
CA PRO A 108 11.99 -29.02 0.05
C PRO A 108 12.92 -29.71 -0.94
N ALA A 109 12.38 -30.14 -2.10
CA ALA A 109 13.16 -30.71 -3.19
C ALA A 109 14.18 -29.71 -3.76
N THR A 110 13.78 -28.45 -3.92
CA THR A 110 14.64 -27.36 -4.40
C THR A 110 15.78 -27.08 -3.42
N LYS A 111 15.48 -27.00 -2.13
CA LYS A 111 16.51 -26.83 -1.09
C LYS A 111 17.54 -27.96 -1.14
N LYS A 112 17.08 -29.20 -1.28
CA LYS A 112 17.96 -30.37 -1.41
C LYS A 112 18.79 -30.31 -2.70
N HIS A 113 18.19 -29.95 -3.82
CA HIS A 113 18.82 -29.85 -5.13
C HIS A 113 19.99 -28.85 -5.13
N PHE A 114 19.78 -27.64 -4.56
CA PHE A 114 20.81 -26.60 -4.46
C PHE A 114 21.70 -26.73 -3.20
N GLY A 115 21.47 -27.71 -2.33
CA GLY A 115 22.20 -27.88 -1.08
C GLY A 115 22.02 -26.74 -0.08
N LEU A 116 20.80 -26.20 0.03
CA LEU A 116 20.45 -25.09 0.91
C LEU A 116 19.82 -25.59 2.21
N PHE A 117 20.38 -25.20 3.35
CA PHE A 117 19.80 -25.50 4.66
C PHE A 117 18.64 -24.57 5.01
N ARG A 118 18.70 -23.31 4.59
CA ARG A 118 17.66 -22.29 4.78
C ARG A 118 17.29 -21.65 3.45
N ASP A 119 16.16 -20.99 3.41
CA ASP A 119 15.72 -20.21 2.24
C ASP A 119 16.43 -18.84 2.25
N PRO A 120 17.35 -18.56 1.30
CA PRO A 120 18.04 -17.26 1.25
C PRO A 120 17.14 -16.12 0.83
N LEU A 121 16.00 -16.40 0.17
CA LEU A 121 15.09 -15.42 -0.40
C LEU A 121 13.88 -15.17 0.50
N ALA A 122 13.75 -15.90 1.61
CA ALA A 122 12.71 -15.65 2.60
C ALA A 122 12.89 -14.25 3.23
N ASP A 123 11.74 -13.68 3.65
CA ASP A 123 11.71 -12.37 4.33
C ASP A 123 12.10 -12.44 5.81
N GLU A 124 12.74 -13.51 6.24
CA GLU A 124 13.20 -13.70 7.60
C GLU A 124 14.41 -12.80 7.88
N MET A 125 14.15 -11.71 8.58
CA MET A 125 15.18 -10.81 9.07
C MET A 125 15.12 -10.81 10.60
N ASN A 126 16.14 -11.34 11.22
CA ASN A 126 16.24 -11.51 12.67
C ASN A 126 17.21 -10.49 13.29
N GLU A 127 18.13 -9.96 12.49
CA GLU A 127 19.16 -9.04 12.96
C GLU A 127 19.55 -7.99 11.91
N ALA A 128 20.20 -6.92 12.35
CA ALA A 128 20.64 -5.82 11.49
C ALA A 128 21.61 -6.29 10.37
N ALA A 129 22.33 -7.40 10.59
CA ALA A 129 23.21 -7.99 9.58
C ALA A 129 22.43 -8.67 8.43
N ASP A 130 21.11 -8.88 8.58
CA ASP A 130 20.24 -9.41 7.52
C ASP A 130 19.82 -8.34 6.51
N VAL A 131 20.07 -7.08 6.81
CA VAL A 131 19.71 -5.94 5.94
C VAL A 131 20.79 -5.76 4.88
N PHE A 132 20.40 -5.86 3.60
CA PHE A 132 21.29 -5.48 2.51
C PHE A 132 21.54 -3.98 2.52
N VAL A 133 22.79 -3.56 2.55
CA VAL A 133 23.18 -2.15 2.66
C VAL A 133 23.97 -1.71 1.44
N SER A 134 23.27 -1.15 0.46
CA SER A 134 23.90 -0.39 -0.64
C SER A 134 24.23 1.04 -0.19
N GLN A 135 24.89 1.80 -1.06
CA GLN A 135 25.20 3.21 -0.78
C GLN A 135 23.91 4.04 -0.57
N ASP A 136 22.87 3.79 -1.41
CA ASP A 136 21.59 4.51 -1.33
C ASP A 136 20.83 4.08 -0.06
N ILE A 137 20.77 2.79 0.24
CA ILE A 137 20.18 2.28 1.48
C ILE A 137 20.87 2.84 2.71
N ARG A 138 22.21 2.97 2.66
CA ARG A 138 22.98 3.59 3.76
C ARG A 138 22.57 5.03 3.98
N TYR A 139 22.41 5.80 2.89
CA TYR A 139 21.94 7.18 2.97
C TYR A 139 20.57 7.27 3.65
N VAL A 140 19.59 6.46 3.21
CA VAL A 140 18.25 6.46 3.79
C VAL A 140 18.29 6.07 5.28
N ARG A 141 19.05 5.05 5.63
CA ARG A 141 19.22 4.60 7.04
C ARG A 141 19.79 5.73 7.92
N GLU A 142 20.82 6.42 7.44
CA GLU A 142 21.40 7.54 8.19
C GLU A 142 20.47 8.75 8.24
N ALA A 143 19.74 9.07 7.17
CA ALA A 143 18.76 10.15 7.17
C ALA A 143 17.63 9.87 8.19
N MET A 144 17.07 8.63 8.22
CA MET A 144 16.09 8.24 9.22
C MET A 144 16.65 8.33 10.64
N TRP A 145 17.88 7.87 10.84
CA TRP A 145 18.56 7.90 12.13
C TRP A 145 18.83 9.33 12.63
N GLN A 146 19.36 10.20 11.76
CA GLN A 146 19.60 11.60 12.09
C GLN A 146 18.29 12.32 12.40
N THR A 147 17.25 12.06 11.63
CA THR A 147 15.91 12.59 11.89
C THR A 147 15.41 12.19 13.28
N ALA A 148 15.53 10.93 13.65
CA ALA A 148 15.08 10.45 14.96
C ALA A 148 15.83 11.09 16.13
N ARG A 149 17.12 11.42 15.96
CA ARG A 149 18.00 11.96 17.02
C ARG A 149 18.03 13.47 17.10
N LEU A 150 18.07 14.15 15.98
CA LEU A 150 18.35 15.58 15.94
C LEU A 150 17.12 16.44 15.67
N GLY A 151 16.02 15.83 15.34
CA GLY A 151 14.85 16.52 14.84
C GLY A 151 14.84 16.57 13.32
N GLY A 152 13.67 16.46 12.73
CA GLY A 152 13.49 16.50 11.29
C GLY A 152 12.14 15.96 10.85
N PHE A 153 11.85 16.16 9.57
CA PHE A 153 10.65 15.64 8.94
C PHE A 153 11.06 15.05 7.59
N ILE A 154 10.96 13.72 7.47
CA ILE A 154 11.30 13.02 6.23
C ILE A 154 10.17 12.11 5.77
N ALA A 155 10.10 11.87 4.48
CA ALA A 155 9.25 10.89 3.85
C ALA A 155 10.11 9.92 3.03
N VAL A 156 10.05 8.63 3.38
CA VAL A 156 10.70 7.55 2.63
C VAL A 156 9.67 6.94 1.71
N VAL A 157 9.88 7.09 0.42
CA VAL A 157 8.96 6.65 -0.63
C VAL A 157 9.60 5.52 -1.43
N GLY A 158 8.81 4.55 -1.85
CA GLY A 158 9.28 3.47 -2.72
C GLY A 158 8.17 2.50 -3.04
N GLU A 159 8.34 1.76 -4.12
CA GLU A 159 7.37 0.77 -4.57
C GLU A 159 7.16 -0.37 -3.57
N SER A 160 6.09 -1.13 -3.77
CA SER A 160 5.83 -2.34 -2.98
C SER A 160 7.03 -3.28 -3.05
N GLY A 161 7.46 -3.80 -1.90
CA GLY A 161 8.61 -4.69 -1.83
C GLY A 161 9.98 -4.05 -1.98
N SER A 162 10.11 -2.70 -1.96
CA SER A 162 11.40 -2.00 -2.01
C SER A 162 12.22 -2.06 -0.70
N GLY A 163 11.65 -2.62 0.37
CA GLY A 163 12.34 -2.77 1.66
C GLY A 163 12.00 -1.70 2.69
N LYS A 164 10.95 -0.91 2.50
CA LYS A 164 10.50 0.15 3.44
C LYS A 164 10.31 -0.35 4.87
N SER A 165 9.54 -1.41 5.05
CA SER A 165 9.28 -1.99 6.40
C SER A 165 10.54 -2.58 7.03
N THR A 166 11.51 -3.01 6.21
CA THR A 166 12.84 -3.42 6.68
C THR A 166 13.59 -2.23 7.29
N LEU A 167 13.59 -1.09 6.63
CA LEU A 167 14.24 0.13 7.11
C LEU A 167 13.60 0.65 8.40
N ARG A 168 12.27 0.56 8.53
CA ARG A 168 11.59 0.87 9.79
C ARG A 168 12.05 -0.04 10.93
N ARG A 169 12.08 -1.36 10.69
CA ARG A 169 12.55 -2.34 11.70
C ARG A 169 14.00 -2.07 12.09
N ASP A 170 14.85 -1.78 11.13
CA ASP A 170 16.27 -1.45 11.37
C ASP A 170 16.41 -0.16 12.20
N LEU A 171 15.61 0.87 11.94
CA LEU A 171 15.60 2.09 12.76
C LEU A 171 15.24 1.77 14.22
N ILE A 172 14.18 1.00 14.45
CA ILE A 172 13.72 0.64 15.78
C ILE A 172 14.76 -0.23 16.50
N ASP A 173 15.36 -1.20 15.81
CA ASP A 173 16.42 -2.04 16.35
C ASP A 173 17.66 -1.20 16.72
N ARG A 174 18.05 -0.27 15.84
CA ARG A 174 19.18 0.63 16.08
C ARG A 174 18.94 1.53 17.31
N VAL A 175 17.75 2.06 17.50
CA VAL A 175 17.38 2.84 18.70
C VAL A 175 17.59 2.01 19.95
N ARG A 176 17.15 0.76 19.97
CA ARG A 176 17.30 -0.15 21.12
C ARG A 176 18.75 -0.54 21.35
N ARG A 177 19.46 -0.92 20.32
CA ARG A 177 20.83 -1.41 20.38
C ARG A 177 21.83 -0.33 20.79
N GLU A 178 21.68 0.90 20.29
CA GLU A 178 22.56 2.00 20.64
C GLU A 178 22.20 2.67 21.99
N GLY A 179 21.15 2.17 22.67
CA GLY A 179 20.73 2.68 23.97
C GLY A 179 20.39 4.18 23.98
N GLN A 180 19.92 4.70 22.84
CA GLN A 180 19.57 6.11 22.72
C GLN A 180 18.23 6.40 23.41
N ASN A 181 18.17 7.55 24.08
CA ASN A 181 16.93 8.03 24.70
C ASN A 181 15.94 8.54 23.64
N VAL A 182 15.59 7.70 22.66
CA VAL A 182 14.63 8.00 21.60
C VAL A 182 13.37 7.16 21.81
N ILE A 183 12.25 7.82 22.02
CA ILE A 183 10.93 7.18 22.12
C ILE A 183 10.34 7.12 20.72
N VAL A 184 10.20 5.91 20.18
CA VAL A 184 9.55 5.66 18.90
C VAL A 184 8.06 5.57 19.12
N ILE A 185 7.30 6.37 18.37
CA ILE A 185 5.84 6.45 18.45
C ILE A 185 5.29 5.94 17.12
N GLU A 186 4.57 4.84 17.16
CA GLU A 186 3.95 4.21 16.01
C GLU A 186 2.44 4.22 16.20
N PRO A 187 1.69 5.12 15.51
CA PRO A 187 0.24 5.07 15.52
C PRO A 187 -0.26 3.76 14.91
N TYR A 188 -1.33 3.21 15.48
CA TYR A 188 -1.93 1.99 14.96
C TYR A 188 -2.66 2.27 13.66
N VAL A 189 -2.18 1.69 12.56
CA VAL A 189 -2.64 1.96 11.18
C VAL A 189 -3.62 0.88 10.68
N LEU A 190 -3.90 -0.15 11.48
CA LEU A 190 -4.87 -1.21 11.13
C LEU A 190 -6.27 -0.61 10.90
N GLY A 191 -6.62 -0.42 9.63
CA GLY A 191 -7.90 0.18 9.20
C GLY A 191 -7.76 1.44 8.38
N MET A 192 -6.55 1.79 7.92
CA MET A 192 -6.35 2.85 6.93
C MET A 192 -6.52 2.31 5.51
N GLU A 193 -7.75 2.02 5.12
CA GLU A 193 -8.09 1.79 3.72
C GLU A 193 -8.77 3.02 3.15
N ASP A 194 -8.20 3.56 2.06
CA ASP A 194 -8.61 4.82 1.42
C ASP A 194 -9.99 4.72 0.74
N THR A 195 -10.50 3.52 0.52
CA THR A 195 -11.70 3.24 -0.28
C THR A 195 -12.93 2.77 0.49
N ASP A 196 -12.79 2.48 1.77
CA ASP A 196 -13.96 2.13 2.57
C ASP A 196 -14.67 3.40 3.06
N SER A 197 -15.86 3.67 2.57
CA SER A 197 -16.74 4.78 3.00
C SER A 197 -17.07 4.74 4.51
N LYS A 198 -16.63 3.70 5.20
CA LYS A 198 -16.72 3.49 6.65
C LYS A 198 -15.36 3.32 7.33
N GLY A 199 -14.24 3.30 6.60
CA GLY A 199 -12.90 3.15 7.14
C GLY A 199 -12.51 4.32 8.05
N LYS A 200 -11.93 4.03 9.21
CA LYS A 200 -11.43 5.05 10.14
C LYS A 200 -10.04 5.50 9.69
N THR A 201 -9.98 6.50 8.82
CA THR A 201 -8.70 7.14 8.46
C THR A 201 -7.95 7.66 9.68
N LEU A 202 -6.62 7.62 9.67
CA LEU A 202 -5.79 8.17 10.75
C LEU A 202 -6.00 9.69 10.85
N LYS A 203 -6.63 10.12 11.95
CA LYS A 203 -6.90 11.53 12.23
C LYS A 203 -5.87 12.08 13.22
N ALA A 204 -5.73 13.41 13.26
CA ALA A 204 -4.85 14.08 14.21
C ALA A 204 -5.11 13.68 15.69
N GLY A 205 -6.37 13.37 16.04
CA GLY A 205 -6.72 12.85 17.36
C GLY A 205 -6.08 11.51 17.69
N HIS A 206 -6.06 10.58 16.74
CA HIS A 206 -5.43 9.27 16.92
C HIS A 206 -3.90 9.39 17.05
N ILE A 207 -3.28 10.31 16.30
CA ILE A 207 -1.85 10.61 16.44
C ILE A 207 -1.56 11.17 17.83
N ALA A 208 -2.39 12.09 18.32
CA ALA A 208 -2.25 12.63 19.66
C ALA A 208 -2.39 11.54 20.75
N GLU A 209 -3.31 10.61 20.59
CA GLU A 209 -3.48 9.46 21.50
C GLU A 209 -2.28 8.51 21.45
N ALA A 210 -1.73 8.25 20.25
CA ALA A 210 -0.52 7.43 20.12
C ALA A 210 0.68 8.07 20.82
N ILE A 211 0.84 9.40 20.69
CA ILE A 211 1.90 10.14 21.40
C ILE A 211 1.71 10.02 22.90
N LEU A 212 0.48 10.23 23.40
CA LEU A 212 0.16 10.11 24.83
C LEU A 212 0.47 8.72 25.35
N SER A 213 0.02 7.68 24.66
CA SER A 213 0.23 6.28 25.03
C SER A 213 1.71 5.91 25.09
N ALA A 214 2.54 6.42 24.17
CA ALA A 214 3.96 6.11 24.12
C ALA A 214 4.78 6.88 25.14
N VAL A 215 4.46 8.15 25.39
CA VAL A 215 5.29 9.06 26.22
C VAL A 215 4.79 9.12 27.66
N ALA A 216 3.48 9.04 27.87
CA ALA A 216 2.86 9.09 29.20
C ALA A 216 1.73 8.04 29.35
N PRO A 217 2.06 6.74 29.38
CA PRO A 217 1.07 5.65 29.32
C PRO A 217 0.09 5.63 30.50
N LEU A 218 0.41 6.30 31.61
CA LEU A 218 -0.45 6.39 32.79
C LEU A 218 -1.44 7.57 32.72
N GLU A 219 -1.30 8.46 31.75
CA GLU A 219 -2.20 9.61 31.61
C GLU A 219 -3.34 9.32 30.63
N ALA A 220 -4.58 9.45 31.08
CA ALA A 220 -5.75 9.35 30.19
C ALA A 220 -5.84 10.56 29.24
N PRO A 221 -6.16 10.33 27.94
CA PRO A 221 -6.36 11.41 26.97
C PRO A 221 -7.52 12.34 27.38
N LYS A 222 -7.32 13.64 27.27
CA LYS A 222 -8.40 14.61 27.51
C LYS A 222 -9.47 14.51 26.41
N SER A 223 -10.74 14.71 26.78
CA SER A 223 -11.88 14.58 25.88
C SER A 223 -11.91 15.67 24.79
N SER A 224 -11.65 16.93 25.20
CA SER A 224 -11.60 18.05 24.26
C SER A 224 -10.35 17.98 23.37
N PRO A 225 -10.47 18.11 22.04
CA PRO A 225 -9.33 18.13 21.13
C PRO A 225 -8.27 19.17 21.52
N GLU A 226 -8.67 20.38 21.86
CA GLU A 226 -7.75 21.43 22.28
C GLU A 226 -7.00 21.06 23.57
N ALA A 227 -7.70 20.55 24.57
CA ALA A 227 -7.09 20.12 25.81
C ALA A 227 -6.14 18.93 25.59
N ARG A 228 -6.46 18.02 24.64
CA ARG A 228 -5.61 16.90 24.25
C ARG A 228 -4.33 17.38 23.58
N PHE A 229 -4.40 18.30 22.62
CA PHE A 229 -3.20 18.87 21.98
C PHE A 229 -2.32 19.63 22.98
N ARG A 230 -2.90 20.37 23.91
CA ARG A 230 -2.17 21.03 25.00
C ARG A 230 -1.51 20.02 25.92
N GLN A 231 -2.20 18.90 26.22
CA GLN A 231 -1.63 17.77 26.96
C GLN A 231 -0.43 17.16 26.23
N VAL A 232 -0.54 16.88 24.93
CA VAL A 232 0.56 16.38 24.09
C VAL A 232 1.77 17.32 24.16
N HIS A 233 1.57 18.62 23.96
CA HIS A 233 2.67 19.59 24.04
C HIS A 233 3.36 19.56 25.40
N ARG A 234 2.59 19.53 26.49
CA ARG A 234 3.15 19.46 27.87
C ARG A 234 3.99 18.21 28.06
N ILE A 235 3.45 17.02 27.74
CA ILE A 235 4.16 15.76 28.00
C ILE A 235 5.42 15.61 27.12
N LEU A 236 5.36 16.02 25.85
CA LEU A 236 6.55 16.01 24.99
C LEU A 236 7.65 16.93 25.54
N ARG A 237 7.28 18.11 26.00
CA ARG A 237 8.21 19.07 26.61
C ARG A 237 8.82 18.52 27.90
N ASP A 238 8.00 17.95 28.79
CA ASP A 238 8.45 17.42 30.07
C ASP A 238 9.38 16.21 29.85
N SER A 239 9.03 15.31 28.91
CA SER A 239 9.86 14.18 28.49
C SER A 239 11.16 14.63 27.81
N ARG A 240 11.11 15.69 26.98
CA ARG A 240 12.33 16.27 26.36
C ARG A 240 13.29 16.84 27.39
N ARG A 241 12.77 17.51 28.40
CA ARG A 241 13.56 18.04 29.54
C ARG A 241 14.19 16.93 30.37
N SER A 242 13.58 15.73 30.37
CA SER A 242 14.15 14.52 30.98
C SER A 242 15.21 13.85 30.08
N GLY A 243 15.55 14.44 28.93
CA GLY A 243 16.59 13.95 28.02
C GLY A 243 16.10 13.05 26.89
N ASN A 244 14.79 12.81 26.76
CA ASN A 244 14.26 11.95 25.71
C ASN A 244 14.07 12.71 24.39
N MET A 245 14.30 12.03 23.29
CA MET A 245 13.88 12.42 21.93
C MET A 245 12.60 11.70 21.56
N HIS A 246 11.82 12.25 20.63
CA HIS A 246 10.59 11.59 20.19
C HIS A 246 10.57 11.54 18.65
N VAL A 247 10.27 10.37 18.10
CA VAL A 247 10.08 10.20 16.65
C VAL A 247 8.75 9.51 16.37
N LEU A 248 7.93 10.16 15.58
CA LEU A 248 6.67 9.63 15.06
C LEU A 248 6.96 8.93 13.73
N VAL A 249 6.71 7.63 13.67
CA VAL A 249 6.90 6.81 12.46
C VAL A 249 5.53 6.37 11.98
N ILE A 250 5.17 6.73 10.75
CA ILE A 250 3.90 6.34 10.14
C ILE A 250 4.18 5.53 8.89
N GLU A 251 3.81 4.24 8.91
CA GLU A 251 3.79 3.39 7.71
C GLU A 251 2.51 3.63 6.90
N GLU A 252 2.54 3.18 5.65
CA GLU A 252 1.43 3.34 4.69
C GLU A 252 0.92 4.79 4.60
N ALA A 253 1.84 5.76 4.73
CA ALA A 253 1.52 7.18 4.79
C ALA A 253 0.86 7.72 3.49
N HIS A 254 0.92 6.96 2.40
CA HIS A 254 0.19 7.28 1.17
C HIS A 254 -1.34 7.21 1.37
N GLY A 255 -1.86 6.39 2.31
CA GLY A 255 -3.27 6.36 2.71
C GLY A 255 -3.70 7.54 3.59
N LEU A 256 -2.80 8.46 3.99
CA LEU A 256 -3.17 9.60 4.83
C LEU A 256 -4.02 10.63 4.07
N PRO A 257 -5.12 11.11 4.66
CA PRO A 257 -5.84 12.26 4.13
C PRO A 257 -4.97 13.52 4.14
N ILE A 258 -5.14 14.41 3.17
CA ILE A 258 -4.44 15.70 3.10
C ILE A 258 -4.62 16.52 4.39
N ALA A 259 -5.80 16.47 5.01
CA ALA A 259 -6.05 17.13 6.29
C ALA A 259 -5.12 16.62 7.40
N THR A 260 -4.84 15.33 7.44
CA THR A 260 -3.91 14.74 8.42
C THR A 260 -2.47 15.16 8.14
N LEU A 261 -2.04 15.20 6.87
CA LEU A 261 -0.71 15.72 6.49
C LEU A 261 -0.52 17.18 6.96
N LYS A 262 -1.53 18.03 6.84
CA LYS A 262 -1.49 19.41 7.39
C LYS A 262 -1.36 19.43 8.92
N HIS A 263 -2.00 18.50 9.62
CA HIS A 263 -1.85 18.39 11.07
C HIS A 263 -0.46 17.91 11.47
N LEU A 264 0.19 17.03 10.68
CA LEU A 264 1.57 16.61 10.94
C LEU A 264 2.54 17.78 10.98
N LYS A 265 2.36 18.79 10.10
CA LYS A 265 3.13 20.04 10.18
C LYS A 265 3.00 20.69 11.57
N ARG A 266 1.78 20.78 12.11
CA ARG A 266 1.55 21.38 13.43
C ARG A 266 2.18 20.60 14.55
N PHE A 267 2.19 19.27 14.47
CA PHE A 267 2.93 18.43 15.42
C PHE A 267 4.45 18.65 15.31
N PHE A 268 4.97 18.78 14.10
CA PHE A 268 6.39 19.07 13.86
C PHE A 268 6.80 20.46 14.34
N GLU A 269 5.88 21.41 14.37
CA GLU A 269 6.11 22.78 14.86
C GLU A 269 6.09 22.90 16.39
N LEU A 270 5.81 21.83 17.14
CA LEU A 270 5.89 21.84 18.60
C LEU A 270 7.33 22.03 19.07
N GLU A 271 7.55 23.05 19.87
CA GLU A 271 8.89 23.47 20.32
C GLU A 271 8.92 23.80 21.81
N ASP A 272 10.11 23.67 22.42
CA ASP A 272 10.47 24.25 23.73
C ASP A 272 11.71 25.13 23.49
N GLY A 273 11.52 26.43 23.35
CA GLY A 273 12.56 27.36 22.89
C GLY A 273 12.98 27.05 21.45
N PHE A 274 14.27 26.79 21.23
CA PHE A 274 14.80 26.43 19.91
C PHE A 274 14.80 24.92 19.64
N THR A 275 14.25 24.11 20.55
CA THR A 275 14.31 22.64 20.45
C THR A 275 13.00 22.09 19.92
N LYS A 276 13.07 21.35 18.83
CA LYS A 276 11.94 20.54 18.32
C LYS A 276 11.62 19.43 19.32
N LEU A 277 10.33 19.23 19.55
CA LEU A 277 9.84 18.21 20.50
C LEU A 277 9.52 16.88 19.83
N LEU A 278 9.25 16.88 18.52
CA LEU A 278 8.85 15.69 17.76
C LEU A 278 9.51 15.70 16.38
N SER A 279 10.10 14.57 16.03
CA SER A 279 10.56 14.25 14.67
C SER A 279 9.51 13.44 13.95
N ILE A 280 9.45 13.47 12.63
CA ILE A 280 8.47 12.72 11.85
C ILE A 280 9.16 11.95 10.73
N VAL A 281 8.85 10.67 10.63
CA VAL A 281 9.24 9.77 9.53
C VAL A 281 7.98 9.20 8.91
N LEU A 282 7.69 9.58 7.68
CA LEU A 282 6.64 8.98 6.87
C LEU A 282 7.24 7.89 5.99
N ILE A 283 6.53 6.79 5.86
CA ILE A 283 6.93 5.67 5.00
C ILE A 283 5.73 5.32 4.14
N GLY A 284 5.88 5.35 2.81
CA GLY A 284 4.76 5.11 1.91
C GLY A 284 5.18 4.66 0.51
N GLN A 285 4.18 4.38 -0.32
CA GLN A 285 4.39 4.04 -1.73
C GLN A 285 4.52 5.32 -2.57
N SER A 286 4.73 5.17 -3.88
CA SER A 286 4.93 6.28 -4.84
C SER A 286 3.81 7.32 -4.82
N GLU A 287 2.57 6.93 -4.46
CA GLU A 287 1.44 7.86 -4.31
C GLU A 287 1.69 8.90 -3.22
N LEU A 288 2.49 8.57 -2.20
CA LEU A 288 2.89 9.54 -1.19
C LEU A 288 3.70 10.68 -1.80
N ARG A 289 4.57 10.40 -2.78
CA ARG A 289 5.32 11.42 -3.53
C ARG A 289 4.38 12.35 -4.29
N THR A 290 3.36 11.78 -4.92
CA THR A 290 2.33 12.56 -5.63
C THR A 290 1.55 13.45 -4.67
N LYS A 291 1.15 12.90 -3.50
CA LYS A 291 0.48 13.68 -2.43
C LYS A 291 1.37 14.77 -1.83
N LEU A 292 2.69 14.57 -1.77
CA LEU A 292 3.69 15.53 -1.31
C LEU A 292 4.27 16.37 -2.47
N SER A 293 3.51 16.63 -3.51
CA SER A 293 3.94 17.47 -4.63
C SER A 293 3.85 18.95 -4.25
N GLU A 294 4.90 19.72 -4.58
CA GLU A 294 4.94 21.18 -4.40
C GLU A 294 3.85 21.92 -5.19
N ASN A 295 3.31 21.27 -6.23
CA ASN A 295 2.25 21.82 -7.06
C ASN A 295 0.88 21.83 -6.37
N ASP A 296 0.70 21.09 -5.28
CA ASP A 296 -0.52 21.12 -4.48
C ASP A 296 -0.46 22.24 -3.42
N PRO A 297 -1.23 23.32 -3.56
CA PRO A 297 -1.27 24.42 -2.59
C PRO A 297 -1.63 23.96 -1.17
N HIS A 298 -2.36 22.84 -1.06
CA HIS A 298 -2.83 22.32 0.21
C HIS A 298 -1.76 21.68 1.06
N VAL A 299 -0.69 21.16 0.45
CA VAL A 299 0.42 20.49 1.15
C VAL A 299 1.74 21.21 1.04
N ARG A 300 1.83 22.32 0.28
CA ARG A 300 3.06 23.09 0.06
C ARG A 300 3.85 23.35 1.35
N GLU A 301 3.17 23.75 2.42
CA GLU A 301 3.82 24.04 3.70
C GLU A 301 4.40 22.80 4.41
N VAL A 302 3.84 21.61 4.14
CA VAL A 302 4.37 20.33 4.63
C VAL A 302 5.62 19.99 3.82
N VAL A 303 5.54 20.08 2.49
CA VAL A 303 6.61 19.74 1.56
C VAL A 303 7.85 20.57 1.82
N GLN A 304 7.72 21.87 2.08
CA GLN A 304 8.85 22.75 2.40
C GLN A 304 9.62 22.37 3.68
N ARG A 305 9.04 21.50 4.53
CA ARG A 305 9.66 21.03 5.78
C ARG A 305 10.00 19.56 5.77
N CYS A 306 9.56 18.85 4.74
CA CYS A 306 9.70 17.40 4.61
C CYS A 306 10.72 17.09 3.52
N GLU A 307 11.80 16.43 3.89
CA GLU A 307 12.73 15.86 2.91
C GLU A 307 12.10 14.57 2.35
N VAL A 308 11.98 14.48 1.03
CA VAL A 308 11.44 13.28 0.37
C VAL A 308 12.59 12.46 -0.20
N ILE A 309 12.76 11.24 0.29
CA ILE A 309 13.80 10.31 -0.11
C ILE A 309 13.17 9.13 -0.81
N GLU A 310 13.64 8.80 -2.00
CA GLU A 310 13.12 7.69 -2.81
C GLU A 310 14.02 6.46 -2.73
N LEU A 311 13.42 5.30 -2.51
CA LEU A 311 14.08 4.01 -2.60
C LEU A 311 14.11 3.56 -4.06
N VAL A 312 15.29 3.59 -4.65
CA VAL A 312 15.52 3.19 -6.04
C VAL A 312 15.58 1.67 -6.22
N PRO A 313 15.26 1.17 -7.42
CA PRO A 313 15.42 -0.24 -7.76
C PRO A 313 16.88 -0.73 -7.65
N LEU A 314 17.06 -2.04 -7.62
CA LEU A 314 18.39 -2.67 -7.49
C LEU A 314 19.25 -2.61 -8.77
N ASP A 315 18.80 -2.02 -9.84
CA ASP A 315 19.38 -1.95 -11.20
C ASP A 315 20.85 -2.42 -11.33
N GLY A 316 21.79 -1.55 -11.05
CA GLY A 316 23.23 -1.88 -11.09
C GLY A 316 23.74 -2.72 -9.90
N ARG A 317 22.90 -3.04 -8.91
CA ARG A 317 23.27 -3.71 -7.65
C ARG A 317 22.58 -5.06 -7.44
N LEU A 318 21.91 -5.56 -8.49
CA LEU A 318 21.22 -6.84 -8.42
C LEU A 318 22.16 -7.97 -8.03
N GLU A 319 23.34 -8.04 -8.63
CA GLU A 319 24.33 -9.06 -8.34
C GLU A 319 24.83 -8.99 -6.91
N ASP A 320 25.13 -7.79 -6.40
CA ASP A 320 25.59 -7.59 -5.02
C ASP A 320 24.52 -8.01 -4.01
N TYR A 321 23.24 -7.67 -4.31
CA TYR A 321 22.10 -8.11 -3.51
C TYR A 321 21.98 -9.64 -3.46
N LEU A 322 22.06 -10.30 -4.60
CA LEU A 322 21.99 -11.76 -4.69
C LEU A 322 23.19 -12.43 -4.00
N LYS A 323 24.41 -11.94 -4.20
CA LYS A 323 25.60 -12.41 -3.49
C LYS A 323 25.39 -12.34 -1.98
N PHE A 324 24.97 -11.18 -1.48
CA PHE A 324 24.69 -11.00 -0.06
C PHE A 324 23.68 -12.02 0.48
N LYS A 325 22.56 -12.25 -0.24
CA LYS A 325 21.51 -13.19 0.18
C LYS A 325 22.02 -14.65 0.23
N PHE A 326 22.73 -15.09 -0.78
CA PHE A 326 23.22 -16.48 -0.89
C PHE A 326 24.43 -16.76 0.01
N GLU A 327 25.37 -15.82 0.17
CA GLU A 327 26.50 -15.93 1.10
C GLU A 327 26.01 -16.12 2.54
N ARG A 328 24.98 -15.41 2.96
CA ARG A 328 24.33 -15.60 4.26
C ARG A 328 23.69 -16.97 4.43
N ALA A 329 23.28 -17.61 3.35
CA ALA A 329 22.80 -18.98 3.36
C ALA A 329 23.93 -20.02 3.26
N GLY A 330 25.20 -19.58 3.21
CA GLY A 330 26.36 -20.44 3.11
C GLY A 330 26.56 -21.03 1.70
N LYS A 331 26.01 -20.39 0.66
CA LYS A 331 26.07 -20.89 -0.72
C LYS A 331 26.60 -19.82 -1.67
N PRO A 332 27.68 -20.11 -2.46
CA PRO A 332 28.14 -19.17 -3.49
C PRO A 332 27.07 -18.93 -4.57
N LEU A 333 26.85 -17.69 -4.96
CA LEU A 333 25.86 -17.33 -5.97
C LEU A 333 26.08 -18.06 -7.30
N ALA A 334 27.34 -18.18 -7.74
CA ALA A 334 27.72 -18.84 -9.00
C ALA A 334 27.33 -20.34 -9.09
N GLU A 335 27.07 -21.00 -7.95
CA GLU A 335 26.57 -22.37 -7.92
C GLU A 335 25.04 -22.46 -8.11
N VAL A 336 24.32 -21.34 -7.98
CA VAL A 336 22.86 -21.28 -8.06
C VAL A 336 22.38 -20.67 -9.37
N ILE A 337 23.01 -19.59 -9.82
CA ILE A 337 22.63 -18.86 -11.04
C ILE A 337 23.88 -18.43 -11.80
N ASP A 338 23.85 -18.50 -13.12
CA ASP A 338 24.91 -18.00 -13.99
C ASP A 338 24.73 -16.52 -14.36
N GLU A 339 25.76 -15.90 -14.95
CA GLU A 339 25.73 -14.49 -15.36
C GLU A 339 24.59 -14.22 -16.36
N LYS A 340 24.34 -15.13 -17.30
CA LYS A 340 23.26 -15.00 -18.28
C LYS A 340 21.88 -15.08 -17.61
N GLY A 341 21.75 -15.88 -16.55
CA GLY A 341 20.57 -15.95 -15.72
C GLY A 341 20.30 -14.63 -14.99
N ILE A 342 21.35 -14.02 -14.40
CA ILE A 342 21.22 -12.70 -13.75
C ILE A 342 20.77 -11.63 -14.75
N ASP A 343 21.35 -11.63 -15.96
CA ASP A 343 20.94 -10.70 -17.01
C ASP A 343 19.52 -10.96 -17.53
N ALA A 344 19.09 -12.22 -17.53
CA ALA A 344 17.71 -12.57 -17.87
C ALA A 344 16.72 -12.07 -16.79
N VAL A 345 17.05 -12.22 -15.49
CA VAL A 345 16.25 -11.65 -14.38
C VAL A 345 16.14 -10.14 -14.54
N ARG A 346 17.26 -9.45 -14.83
CA ARG A 346 17.26 -7.98 -15.05
C ARG A 346 16.34 -7.60 -16.20
N ARG A 347 16.44 -8.28 -17.34
CA ARG A 347 15.61 -8.00 -18.52
C ARG A 347 14.14 -8.27 -18.28
N ARG A 348 13.81 -9.31 -17.54
CA ARG A 348 12.42 -9.67 -17.25
C ARG A 348 11.71 -8.68 -16.32
N LEU A 349 12.44 -8.09 -15.38
CA LEU A 349 11.92 -7.10 -14.44
C LEU A 349 12.16 -5.64 -14.90
N THR A 350 12.50 -5.45 -16.18
CA THR A 350 12.67 -4.12 -16.78
C THR A 350 11.79 -4.02 -18.01
N THR A 351 10.79 -3.14 -17.94
CA THR A 351 9.86 -2.85 -19.05
C THR A 351 10.21 -1.55 -19.72
N LYS A 352 9.89 -1.48 -21.01
CA LYS A 352 9.85 -0.20 -21.74
C LYS A 352 8.40 0.22 -21.85
N ASP A 353 8.03 1.24 -21.14
CA ASP A 353 6.71 1.82 -21.26
C ASP A 353 6.70 2.89 -22.36
N SER A 354 5.62 2.90 -23.14
CA SER A 354 5.41 3.91 -24.16
C SER A 354 4.96 5.19 -23.46
N GLY A 355 5.86 6.14 -23.24
CA GLY A 355 5.54 7.42 -22.63
C GLY A 355 4.40 8.16 -23.37
N PRO A 356 3.78 9.18 -22.73
CA PRO A 356 2.61 9.89 -23.25
C PRO A 356 2.87 10.66 -24.58
N ARG A 357 4.13 10.79 -24.99
CA ARG A 357 4.49 11.34 -26.31
C ARG A 357 5.09 10.24 -27.19
N ARG A 358 4.62 10.14 -28.43
CA ARG A 358 5.13 9.20 -29.45
C ARG A 358 6.64 9.43 -29.65
N GLY A 359 7.47 8.57 -29.04
CA GLY A 359 8.94 8.62 -29.13
C GLY A 359 9.69 8.57 -27.81
N ASP A 360 9.06 8.87 -26.66
CA ASP A 360 9.68 8.77 -25.35
C ASP A 360 9.38 7.39 -24.72
N ALA A 361 10.26 6.42 -24.95
CA ALA A 361 10.21 5.16 -24.22
C ALA A 361 10.83 5.39 -22.83
N VAL A 362 10.01 5.39 -21.80
CA VAL A 362 10.47 5.41 -20.40
C VAL A 362 10.74 3.96 -19.98
N THR A 363 11.97 3.69 -19.56
CA THR A 363 12.32 2.37 -19.00
C THR A 363 11.90 2.35 -17.54
N VAL A 364 10.93 1.49 -17.22
CA VAL A 364 10.48 1.26 -15.84
C VAL A 364 11.16 0.00 -15.33
N SER A 365 11.85 0.12 -14.19
CA SER A 365 12.53 -0.99 -13.52
C SER A 365 11.70 -1.46 -12.33
N LEU A 366 11.35 -2.75 -12.31
CA LEU A 366 10.68 -3.45 -11.22
C LEU A 366 11.68 -4.29 -10.39
N LEU A 367 12.97 -3.99 -10.47
CA LEU A 367 14.06 -4.69 -9.77
C LEU A 367 14.06 -4.38 -8.26
N TYR A 368 12.94 -4.55 -7.61
CA TYR A 368 12.84 -4.43 -6.16
C TYR A 368 13.08 -5.78 -5.46
N PRO A 369 13.58 -5.79 -4.22
CA PRO A 369 13.91 -7.01 -3.49
C PRO A 369 12.82 -8.08 -3.52
N LEU A 370 11.56 -7.72 -3.32
CA LEU A 370 10.44 -8.67 -3.31
C LEU A 370 10.22 -9.31 -4.68
N ALA A 371 10.20 -8.51 -5.75
CA ALA A 371 10.00 -8.99 -7.12
C ALA A 371 11.14 -9.92 -7.55
N VAL A 372 12.38 -9.54 -7.23
CA VAL A 372 13.58 -10.36 -7.49
C VAL A 372 13.51 -11.68 -6.72
N ASN A 373 13.15 -11.65 -5.43
CA ASN A 373 13.04 -12.84 -4.61
C ASN A 373 11.96 -13.79 -5.14
N ASN A 374 10.78 -13.28 -5.49
CA ASN A 374 9.68 -14.08 -6.02
C ASN A 374 10.05 -14.73 -7.36
N LEU A 375 10.64 -13.98 -8.29
CA LEU A 375 11.06 -14.48 -9.58
C LEU A 375 12.15 -15.55 -9.42
N LEU A 376 13.19 -15.29 -8.61
CA LEU A 376 14.28 -16.23 -8.44
C LEU A 376 13.83 -17.50 -7.71
N THR A 377 12.93 -17.40 -6.73
CA THR A 377 12.33 -18.56 -6.07
C THR A 377 11.58 -19.44 -7.07
N ALA A 378 10.80 -18.85 -7.97
CA ALA A 378 10.11 -19.58 -9.01
C ALA A 378 11.08 -20.26 -9.99
N CYS A 379 12.10 -19.53 -10.43
CA CYS A 379 13.16 -20.08 -11.29
C CYS A 379 13.92 -21.25 -10.64
N MET A 380 14.24 -21.15 -9.35
CA MET A 380 14.91 -22.23 -8.62
C MET A 380 14.02 -23.47 -8.47
N ASN A 381 12.72 -23.27 -8.18
CA ASN A 381 11.76 -24.37 -8.11
C ASN A 381 11.62 -25.05 -9.48
N HIS A 382 11.55 -24.29 -10.56
CA HIS A 382 11.49 -24.81 -11.93
C HIS A 382 12.79 -25.57 -12.30
N ALA A 383 13.97 -24.98 -12.04
CA ALA A 383 15.27 -25.62 -12.29
C ALA A 383 15.39 -26.96 -11.57
N ALA A 384 15.00 -27.04 -10.30
CA ALA A 384 14.99 -28.28 -9.54
C ALA A 384 14.02 -29.32 -10.14
N GLY A 385 12.85 -28.88 -10.64
CA GLY A 385 11.86 -29.74 -11.29
C GLY A 385 12.38 -30.40 -12.58
N ILE A 386 13.18 -29.69 -13.37
CA ILE A 386 13.78 -30.19 -14.63
C ILE A 386 15.19 -30.77 -14.41
N GLY A 387 15.71 -30.77 -13.18
CA GLY A 387 17.05 -31.26 -12.86
C GLY A 387 18.20 -30.39 -13.38
N ALA A 388 17.94 -29.11 -13.70
CA ALA A 388 18.97 -28.17 -14.16
C ALA A 388 19.95 -27.84 -13.01
N PRO A 389 21.27 -27.89 -13.21
CA PRO A 389 22.26 -27.69 -12.15
C PRO A 389 22.30 -26.25 -11.63
N ARG A 390 21.86 -25.28 -12.44
CA ARG A 390 21.83 -23.85 -12.14
C ARG A 390 20.65 -23.17 -12.84
N VAL A 391 20.30 -22.01 -12.38
CA VAL A 391 19.33 -21.14 -13.05
C VAL A 391 20.03 -20.44 -14.21
N SER A 392 19.70 -20.82 -15.43
CA SER A 392 20.18 -20.22 -16.68
C SER A 392 19.17 -19.21 -17.22
N ALA A 393 19.56 -18.49 -18.29
CA ALA A 393 18.65 -17.58 -18.99
C ALA A 393 17.38 -18.30 -19.49
N ASP A 394 17.52 -19.54 -19.99
CA ASP A 394 16.38 -20.32 -20.50
C ASP A 394 15.40 -20.67 -19.37
N VAL A 395 15.90 -20.99 -18.18
CA VAL A 395 15.08 -21.26 -16.99
C VAL A 395 14.29 -20.01 -16.59
N VAL A 396 14.94 -18.82 -16.60
CA VAL A 396 14.27 -17.54 -16.28
C VAL A 396 13.20 -17.19 -17.30
N MET A 397 13.42 -17.53 -18.58
CA MET A 397 12.43 -17.24 -19.64
C MET A 397 11.28 -18.26 -19.69
N ALA A 398 11.44 -19.42 -19.06
CA ALA A 398 10.41 -20.46 -18.99
C ALA A 398 9.43 -20.27 -17.83
N VAL A 399 9.75 -19.42 -16.86
CA VAL A 399 8.92 -19.06 -15.69
C VAL A 399 8.16 -17.77 -15.93
#